data_a606e1e430da86860da1003648ad4067
#
_entry.id   a606e1e430da86860da1003648ad4067
#
_cell.length_a   1.000
_cell.length_b   1.000
_cell.length_c   1.000
_cell.angle_alpha   90.00
_cell.angle_beta   90.00
_cell.angle_gamma   90.00
#
_symmetry.space_group_name_H-M   'P 1'
#
loop_
_entity.id
_entity.type
_entity.pdbx_description
1 polymer ?
#
loop_
_entity_poly.entity_id
_entity_poly.type
_entity_poly.pdbx_seq_one_letter_code
_entity_poly.pdbx_strand_id
1 'polypeptide(L)'
;MAQLIILQEGEATTFELTDDETVIGRHPECNLQINSNMVSRKHARVTKDSSGYLVEDMGSGNGTFVNGKKIEGPTTLNHEDRIKLGPVLLRFESSTGLGQRPVPLRPTSTRSSGSSAPESETLFTLQLDDDENSSTMTSKATGFGQLDVQPEAKLKGVLEISRALAGSVDLDSILPKMLDTLFKIFPHVDRGCVLLKDDVTGKMIPRAMKHRRPSDDDTVKLSRTILKTMLEQKTGILSFDASNDSRFQASESIANLTIRSMMCVPMLSVAGEPMGVINVDTQNAFNQFKADDLDLLMAVAGQAAMCYEQAKLLVTATEKLKQDKEMEIAMGVQRAMLPTKLPSADGWEFFASYDTAQAVGGDYYDAFLLDGGAKVCLAFGDVAGKGVPASLVMSRIGTVVTNVMTFVGDVREAMNRINDQMCARAIEGRFVTFVLCVINLKSGEMTIGIAGHMPIMIRKTDGSIIEFGEEVVGVPIGVIDGFTYEVATRVISPGETCVIYTDGVSEAMNPASDLYGVDRLRELMRAGVGGQADALGKVILNDVRKFANGRPQNDDITIMVFGRK
;
A
#
# COMPACT_ATOMS: atom_id res chain seq x y z
N MET A 1 28.78 -22.41 -2.87
CA MET A 1 29.17 -21.01 -2.64
C MET A 1 28.09 -20.39 -1.77
N ALA A 2 28.40 -19.47 -0.89
CA ALA A 2 27.40 -18.78 -0.08
C ALA A 2 27.32 -17.33 -0.53
N GLN A 3 26.10 -16.74 -0.44
CA GLN A 3 25.83 -15.39 -0.91
C GLN A 3 24.79 -14.71 -0.02
N LEU A 4 24.84 -13.39 0.02
CA LEU A 4 23.82 -12.54 0.61
C LEU A 4 23.06 -11.85 -0.51
N ILE A 5 21.73 -11.99 -0.50
CA ILE A 5 20.84 -11.28 -1.44
C ILE A 5 20.25 -10.10 -0.70
N ILE A 6 20.55 -8.89 -1.19
CA ILE A 6 20.02 -7.64 -0.64
C ILE A 6 18.62 -7.45 -1.26
N LEU A 7 17.60 -7.40 -0.39
CA LEU A 7 16.22 -7.16 -0.79
C LEU A 7 15.91 -5.67 -0.55
N GLN A 8 16.20 -4.82 -1.54
CA GLN A 8 15.80 -3.41 -1.58
C GLN A 8 14.82 -3.19 -2.73
N GLU A 9 13.87 -2.29 -2.54
CA GLU A 9 12.76 -1.92 -3.43
C GLU A 9 12.96 -2.23 -4.92
N GLY A 10 12.52 -3.43 -5.35
CA GLY A 10 12.42 -3.81 -6.76
C GLY A 10 13.66 -4.42 -7.42
N GLU A 11 14.85 -4.39 -6.81
CA GLU A 11 16.05 -5.05 -7.32
C GLU A 11 16.70 -5.93 -6.26
N ALA A 12 17.00 -7.19 -6.62
CA ALA A 12 17.77 -8.11 -5.78
C ALA A 12 19.24 -8.06 -6.21
N THR A 13 20.08 -7.45 -5.38
CA THR A 13 21.53 -7.44 -5.59
C THR A 13 22.18 -8.58 -4.83
N THR A 14 23.00 -9.39 -5.50
CA THR A 14 23.67 -10.55 -4.90
C THR A 14 25.11 -10.19 -4.56
N PHE A 15 25.52 -10.50 -3.32
CA PHE A 15 26.91 -10.38 -2.85
C PHE A 15 27.45 -11.76 -2.48
N GLU A 16 28.52 -12.20 -3.11
CA GLU A 16 29.17 -13.50 -2.83
C GLU A 16 30.08 -13.41 -1.60
N LEU A 17 29.93 -14.35 -0.68
CA LEU A 17 30.79 -14.49 0.50
C LEU A 17 32.04 -15.29 0.13
N THR A 18 33.07 -14.62 -0.40
CA THR A 18 34.34 -15.21 -0.83
C THR A 18 35.37 -15.24 0.28
N ASP A 19 35.30 -14.30 1.22
CA ASP A 19 36.26 -14.12 2.30
C ASP A 19 35.82 -14.90 3.56
N ASP A 20 36.78 -15.24 4.42
CA ASP A 20 36.50 -15.87 5.73
C ASP A 20 35.78 -14.91 6.70
N GLU A 21 35.91 -13.62 6.48
CA GLU A 21 35.25 -12.55 7.21
C GLU A 21 34.70 -11.49 6.26
N THR A 22 33.41 -11.20 6.37
CA THR A 22 32.72 -10.15 5.61
C THR A 22 32.09 -9.16 6.57
N VAL A 23 32.58 -7.91 6.57
CA VAL A 23 32.01 -6.80 7.37
C VAL A 23 30.94 -6.11 6.53
N ILE A 24 29.78 -5.91 7.16
CA ILE A 24 28.61 -5.27 6.56
C ILE A 24 28.34 -3.95 7.29
N GLY A 25 28.20 -2.87 6.55
CA GLY A 25 27.95 -1.56 7.15
C GLY A 25 27.89 -0.45 6.12
N ARG A 26 27.67 0.81 6.57
CA ARG A 26 27.59 1.96 5.65
C ARG A 26 28.95 2.56 5.28
N HIS A 27 30.03 2.17 5.96
CA HIS A 27 31.34 2.73 5.68
C HIS A 27 31.90 2.16 4.36
N PRO A 28 32.54 2.98 3.51
CA PRO A 28 33.12 2.50 2.24
C PRO A 28 34.16 1.39 2.37
N GLU A 29 34.78 1.24 3.54
CA GLU A 29 35.76 0.17 3.82
C GLU A 29 35.10 -1.18 4.18
N CYS A 30 33.78 -1.26 4.28
CA CYS A 30 33.10 -2.53 4.52
C CYS A 30 33.11 -3.38 3.23
N ASN A 31 33.27 -4.69 3.40
CA ASN A 31 33.21 -5.63 2.26
C ASN A 31 31.85 -5.55 1.54
N LEU A 32 30.76 -5.45 2.34
CA LEU A 32 29.42 -5.17 1.83
C LEU A 32 28.97 -3.81 2.35
N GLN A 33 29.06 -2.81 1.49
CA GLN A 33 28.59 -1.47 1.80
C GLN A 33 27.07 -1.37 1.62
N ILE A 34 26.38 -0.91 2.67
CA ILE A 34 24.94 -0.65 2.64
C ILE A 34 24.73 0.85 2.86
N ASN A 35 24.28 1.55 1.84
CA ASN A 35 24.00 2.98 1.89
C ASN A 35 22.68 3.24 2.62
N SER A 36 22.69 3.17 3.94
CA SER A 36 21.54 3.51 4.78
C SER A 36 22.02 4.16 6.08
N ASN A 37 21.45 5.31 6.40
CA ASN A 37 21.77 6.03 7.64
C ASN A 37 21.35 5.27 8.91
N MET A 38 20.46 4.30 8.79
CA MET A 38 20.04 3.43 9.88
C MET A 38 20.94 2.19 10.04
N VAL A 39 21.94 2.01 9.14
CA VAL A 39 22.97 0.98 9.26
C VAL A 39 24.24 1.63 9.81
N SER A 40 24.80 1.10 10.90
CA SER A 40 26.02 1.61 11.52
C SER A 40 27.22 1.52 10.57
N ARG A 41 28.26 2.35 10.78
CA ARG A 41 29.46 2.35 9.93
C ARG A 41 30.05 0.96 9.75
N LYS A 42 30.19 0.18 10.81
CA LYS A 42 30.39 -1.27 10.83
C LYS A 42 29.21 -1.83 11.64
N HIS A 43 28.30 -2.54 11.00
CA HIS A 43 27.04 -2.91 11.65
C HIS A 43 27.03 -4.38 12.08
N ALA A 44 27.35 -5.26 11.17
CA ALA A 44 27.41 -6.70 11.43
C ALA A 44 28.61 -7.31 10.72
N ARG A 45 28.98 -8.49 11.16
CA ARG A 45 30.07 -9.29 10.60
C ARG A 45 29.56 -10.69 10.31
N VAL A 46 29.84 -11.20 9.12
CA VAL A 46 29.62 -12.61 8.77
C VAL A 46 30.96 -13.29 8.73
N THR A 47 31.14 -14.36 9.48
CA THR A 47 32.36 -15.18 9.52
C THR A 47 32.07 -16.59 9.09
N LYS A 48 33.01 -17.20 8.39
CA LYS A 48 32.96 -18.59 7.99
C LYS A 48 33.85 -19.41 8.91
N ASP A 49 33.27 -20.43 9.53
CA ASP A 49 34.04 -21.41 10.33
C ASP A 49 33.89 -22.84 9.81
N SER A 50 34.42 -23.81 10.54
CA SER A 50 34.36 -25.24 10.19
C SER A 50 32.93 -25.80 10.26
N SER A 51 31.98 -25.10 10.89
CA SER A 51 30.59 -25.50 11.08
C SER A 51 29.62 -24.80 10.13
N GLY A 52 30.06 -23.72 9.43
CA GLY A 52 29.23 -22.97 8.50
C GLY A 52 29.48 -21.46 8.55
N TYR A 53 28.42 -20.69 8.44
CA TYR A 53 28.46 -19.23 8.49
C TYR A 53 27.78 -18.70 9.75
N LEU A 54 28.42 -17.75 10.42
CA LEU A 54 27.91 -17.07 11.61
C LEU A 54 27.76 -15.57 11.33
N VAL A 55 26.70 -14.97 11.85
CA VAL A 55 26.52 -13.50 11.86
C VAL A 55 26.61 -12.98 13.28
N GLU A 56 27.29 -11.84 13.46
CA GLU A 56 27.47 -11.16 14.75
C GLU A 56 27.22 -9.67 14.61
N ASP A 57 26.55 -9.07 15.60
CA ASP A 57 26.36 -7.62 15.68
C ASP A 57 27.63 -6.94 16.19
N MET A 58 28.10 -5.89 15.51
CA MET A 58 29.33 -5.17 15.87
C MET A 58 29.06 -3.96 16.78
N GLY A 59 28.06 -4.04 17.66
CA GLY A 59 27.66 -2.92 18.53
C GLY A 59 26.88 -1.85 17.75
N SER A 60 26.01 -2.29 16.85
CA SER A 60 25.23 -1.39 16.02
C SER A 60 24.15 -0.64 16.80
N GLY A 61 23.82 0.59 16.37
CA GLY A 61 22.80 1.41 17.03
C GLY A 61 21.39 0.83 16.97
N ASN A 62 21.04 0.13 15.89
CA ASN A 62 19.70 -0.44 15.67
C ASN A 62 19.64 -1.95 15.90
N GLY A 63 20.77 -2.61 16.13
CA GLY A 63 20.88 -4.05 16.32
C GLY A 63 20.70 -4.85 15.03
N THR A 64 21.23 -6.09 15.05
CA THR A 64 21.10 -7.07 13.98
C THR A 64 20.03 -8.10 14.36
N PHE A 65 19.17 -8.47 13.41
CA PHE A 65 18.10 -9.43 13.62
C PHE A 65 18.22 -10.59 12.62
N VAL A 66 18.03 -11.81 13.09
CA VAL A 66 17.94 -13.01 12.26
C VAL A 66 16.55 -13.60 12.41
N ASN A 67 15.82 -13.76 11.29
CA ASN A 67 14.43 -14.25 11.26
C ASN A 67 13.49 -13.51 12.25
N GLY A 68 13.68 -12.19 12.37
CA GLY A 68 12.88 -11.33 13.24
C GLY A 68 13.31 -11.30 14.72
N LYS A 69 14.29 -12.10 15.15
CA LYS A 69 14.83 -12.09 16.50
C LYS A 69 16.13 -11.29 16.55
N LYS A 70 16.25 -10.35 17.50
CA LYS A 70 17.50 -9.63 17.75
C LYS A 70 18.56 -10.61 18.25
N ILE A 71 19.74 -10.59 17.66
CA ILE A 71 20.87 -11.43 18.11
C ILE A 71 21.65 -10.69 19.21
N GLU A 72 22.08 -11.45 20.22
CA GLU A 72 22.88 -10.94 21.35
C GLU A 72 24.35 -11.44 21.29
N GLY A 73 24.67 -12.24 20.28
CA GLY A 73 26.00 -12.80 20.03
C GLY A 73 26.06 -13.52 18.69
N PRO A 74 27.19 -14.18 18.39
CA PRO A 74 27.37 -14.92 17.14
C PRO A 74 26.25 -15.95 16.92
N THR A 75 25.55 -15.86 15.79
CA THR A 75 24.40 -16.69 15.47
C THR A 75 24.64 -17.41 14.14
N THR A 76 24.43 -18.72 14.11
CA THR A 76 24.61 -19.55 12.91
C THR A 76 23.55 -19.22 11.85
N LEU A 77 23.98 -19.07 10.60
CA LEU A 77 23.12 -18.82 9.46
C LEU A 77 22.80 -20.12 8.71
N ASN A 78 21.53 -20.38 8.49
CA ASN A 78 21.01 -21.45 7.65
C ASN A 78 20.58 -20.91 6.30
N HIS A 79 20.48 -21.78 5.30
CA HIS A 79 19.97 -21.42 3.99
C HIS A 79 18.58 -20.77 4.10
N GLU A 80 18.36 -19.65 3.39
CA GLU A 80 17.17 -18.79 3.42
C GLU A 80 16.96 -17.94 4.70
N ASP A 81 17.88 -17.96 5.65
CA ASP A 81 17.77 -17.05 6.81
C ASP A 81 17.75 -15.58 6.38
N ARG A 82 16.86 -14.82 7.03
CA ARG A 82 16.67 -13.39 6.77
C ARG A 82 17.39 -12.58 7.83
N ILE A 83 18.36 -11.77 7.41
CA ILE A 83 19.13 -10.87 8.27
C ILE A 83 18.61 -9.46 8.05
N LYS A 84 18.18 -8.77 9.11
CA LYS A 84 17.71 -7.38 9.05
C LYS A 84 18.69 -6.46 9.76
N LEU A 85 19.16 -5.43 9.06
CA LEU A 85 20.07 -4.39 9.53
C LEU A 85 19.39 -3.02 9.35
N GLY A 86 18.78 -2.50 10.41
CA GLY A 86 17.91 -1.32 10.28
C GLY A 86 16.73 -1.59 9.35
N PRO A 87 16.54 -0.82 8.25
CA PRO A 87 15.48 -1.05 7.26
C PRO A 87 15.85 -2.09 6.21
N VAL A 88 17.14 -2.47 6.10
CA VAL A 88 17.64 -3.33 5.03
C VAL A 88 17.48 -4.79 5.40
N LEU A 89 16.90 -5.56 4.49
CA LEU A 89 16.71 -7.01 4.63
C LEU A 89 17.66 -7.74 3.67
N LEU A 90 18.43 -8.67 4.24
CA LEU A 90 19.31 -9.56 3.50
C LEU A 90 18.80 -10.99 3.63
N ARG A 91 18.91 -11.79 2.58
CA ARG A 91 18.67 -13.23 2.63
C ARG A 91 19.99 -13.98 2.41
N PHE A 92 20.29 -14.90 3.29
CA PHE A 92 21.48 -15.76 3.20
C PHE A 92 21.16 -17.00 2.38
N GLU A 93 21.98 -17.30 1.36
CA GLU A 93 21.89 -18.50 0.56
C GLU A 93 23.21 -19.28 0.59
N SER A 94 23.14 -20.58 0.86
CA SER A 94 24.30 -21.48 0.85
C SER A 94 24.01 -22.74 0.04
N SER A 95 24.95 -23.14 -0.81
CA SER A 95 24.85 -24.33 -1.67
C SER A 95 25.16 -25.66 -0.98
N THR A 96 25.32 -25.68 0.35
CA THR A 96 25.56 -26.89 1.14
C THR A 96 24.28 -27.43 1.75
N GLY A 97 23.30 -27.79 0.91
CA GLY A 97 22.08 -28.48 1.29
C GLY A 97 21.57 -29.26 0.09
N LEU A 98 21.76 -30.58 0.07
CA LEU A 98 21.30 -31.49 -0.98
C LEU A 98 19.76 -31.47 -1.10
N GLY A 99 19.24 -31.16 -2.28
CA GLY A 99 17.85 -31.48 -2.62
C GLY A 99 17.19 -30.62 -3.68
N GLN A 100 17.50 -30.91 -4.96
CA GLN A 100 16.63 -30.81 -6.14
C GLN A 100 16.36 -29.47 -6.85
N ARG A 101 17.03 -29.41 -7.98
CA ARG A 101 16.73 -28.98 -9.37
C ARG A 101 16.53 -27.50 -9.70
N PRO A 102 17.35 -27.04 -10.64
CA PRO A 102 17.19 -25.72 -11.26
C PRO A 102 16.35 -25.80 -12.54
N VAL A 103 15.51 -24.82 -12.76
CA VAL A 103 14.91 -24.51 -14.07
C VAL A 103 15.58 -23.22 -14.58
N PRO A 104 16.10 -23.20 -15.82
CA PRO A 104 16.84 -22.06 -16.32
C PRO A 104 15.92 -20.95 -16.84
N LEU A 105 16.13 -19.74 -16.36
CA LEU A 105 15.58 -18.53 -16.97
C LEU A 105 16.53 -17.99 -18.02
N ARG A 106 16.04 -17.83 -19.23
CA ARG A 106 16.68 -17.03 -20.27
C ARG A 106 16.13 -15.60 -20.28
N PRO A 107 16.97 -14.63 -20.58
CA PRO A 107 16.60 -13.22 -20.54
C PRO A 107 15.99 -12.77 -21.87
N THR A 108 14.95 -11.98 -21.82
CA THR A 108 14.57 -11.10 -22.93
C THR A 108 14.56 -9.65 -22.43
N SER A 109 15.43 -8.90 -23.04
CA SER A 109 15.54 -7.46 -22.95
C SER A 109 14.35 -6.77 -23.57
N THR A 110 13.77 -5.81 -22.89
CA THR A 110 13.23 -4.60 -23.52
C THR A 110 13.32 -3.44 -22.55
N ARG A 111 14.07 -2.44 -22.99
CA ARG A 111 14.17 -1.12 -22.37
C ARG A 111 12.82 -0.42 -22.46
N SER A 112 12.33 0.11 -21.35
CA SER A 112 11.51 1.30 -21.36
C SER A 112 12.01 2.22 -20.24
N SER A 113 12.42 3.39 -20.68
CA SER A 113 12.88 4.52 -19.90
C SER A 113 11.74 5.04 -19.01
N GLY A 114 11.89 4.88 -17.71
CA GLY A 114 11.14 5.59 -16.71
C GLY A 114 12.14 6.31 -15.80
N SER A 115 12.17 7.62 -15.86
CA SER A 115 12.99 8.46 -15.01
C SER A 115 12.49 8.35 -13.56
N SER A 116 13.22 7.63 -12.73
CA SER A 116 13.14 7.78 -11.29
C SER A 116 13.98 8.97 -10.89
N ALA A 117 13.35 9.98 -10.31
CA ALA A 117 14.05 11.07 -9.64
C ALA A 117 14.82 10.50 -8.44
N PRO A 118 16.04 11.00 -8.15
CA PRO A 118 16.79 10.57 -6.99
C PRO A 118 16.09 11.09 -5.72
N GLU A 119 15.82 10.19 -4.78
CA GLU A 119 15.47 10.59 -3.41
C GLU A 119 16.61 11.43 -2.84
N SER A 120 16.30 12.65 -2.45
CA SER A 120 17.25 13.54 -1.79
C SER A 120 17.59 12.98 -0.41
N GLU A 121 18.74 12.35 -0.28
CA GLU A 121 19.31 11.97 1.01
C GLU A 121 19.42 13.20 1.92
N THR A 122 18.79 13.13 3.09
CA THR A 122 18.86 14.18 4.11
C THR A 122 20.26 14.14 4.75
N LEU A 123 21.16 15.01 4.27
CA LEU A 123 22.55 15.15 4.71
C LEU A 123 22.70 15.82 6.09
N PHE A 124 21.60 16.10 6.82
CA PHE A 124 21.61 16.96 7.99
C PHE A 124 21.24 16.19 9.26
N THR A 125 21.97 16.47 10.34
CA THR A 125 21.69 15.88 11.66
C THR A 125 21.05 16.92 12.58
N LEU A 126 19.93 16.58 13.23
CA LEU A 126 19.28 17.40 14.24
C LEU A 126 19.75 16.96 15.64
N GLN A 127 20.40 17.83 16.38
CA GLN A 127 20.65 17.67 17.82
C GLN A 127 19.67 18.53 18.62
N LEU A 128 18.94 17.89 19.54
CA LEU A 128 17.99 18.55 20.44
C LEU A 128 18.53 18.45 21.85
N ASP A 129 18.72 19.60 22.51
CA ASP A 129 19.19 19.69 23.89
C ASP A 129 18.02 19.98 24.84
N ASP A 130 18.05 19.41 26.05
CA ASP A 130 17.00 19.58 27.07
C ASP A 130 17.44 20.67 28.09
N ASP A 131 16.81 21.85 28.06
CA ASP A 131 17.06 22.95 29.01
C ASP A 131 15.76 23.52 29.60
N GLU A 132 15.72 23.63 30.94
CA GLU A 132 14.65 24.25 31.72
C GLU A 132 15.07 25.65 32.22
N ASN A 133 14.82 26.73 31.51
CA ASN A 133 14.54 28.10 32.02
C ASN A 133 14.71 29.16 30.96
N SER A 134 13.70 29.98 30.72
CA SER A 134 13.85 31.08 29.75
C SER A 134 12.99 32.29 30.00
N SER A 135 13.53 33.48 29.69
CA SER A 135 12.79 34.72 29.45
C SER A 135 12.79 35.01 27.94
N THR A 136 11.61 35.11 27.30
CA THR A 136 11.44 35.28 25.87
C THR A 136 10.73 36.56 25.52
N MET A 137 11.14 37.26 24.41
CA MET A 137 10.21 38.07 23.62
C MET A 137 9.51 37.18 22.60
N THR A 138 8.18 37.11 22.67
CA THR A 138 7.35 36.30 21.76
C THR A 138 6.48 37.23 20.90
N SER A 139 6.49 37.00 19.60
CA SER A 139 5.50 37.56 18.69
C SER A 139 4.45 36.52 18.36
N LYS A 140 3.15 36.82 18.57
CA LYS A 140 2.05 35.89 18.30
C LYS A 140 1.79 35.78 16.80
N ALA A 141 1.68 34.56 16.29
CA ALA A 141 1.17 34.27 14.96
C ALA A 141 -0.35 34.54 14.92
N THR A 142 -0.74 35.79 14.77
CA THR A 142 -2.09 36.13 14.31
C THR A 142 -2.03 36.16 12.80
N GLY A 143 -2.77 35.27 12.14
CA GLY A 143 -2.89 35.28 10.70
C GLY A 143 -3.19 36.71 10.20
N PHE A 144 -2.37 37.24 9.30
CA PHE A 144 -2.48 38.60 8.73
C PHE A 144 -2.73 39.75 9.72
N GLY A 145 -2.25 39.66 10.97
CA GLY A 145 -2.53 40.62 12.05
C GLY A 145 -1.41 41.61 12.28
N GLN A 146 -1.79 42.86 12.23
CA GLN A 146 -1.09 44.09 12.64
C GLN A 146 0.19 44.46 11.88
N LEU A 147 0.00 45.26 10.89
CA LEU A 147 0.96 46.05 10.12
C LEU A 147 1.48 47.24 10.95
N ASP A 148 2.37 47.04 11.88
CA ASP A 148 2.81 48.16 12.75
C ASP A 148 4.24 48.64 12.47
N VAL A 149 5.09 48.00 11.68
CA VAL A 149 6.40 48.56 11.30
C VAL A 149 6.84 48.07 9.92
N GLN A 150 7.18 49.03 9.04
CA GLN A 150 7.68 48.87 7.66
C GLN A 150 6.85 47.90 6.77
N PRO A 151 5.59 48.24 6.44
CA PRO A 151 4.70 47.39 5.64
C PRO A 151 5.24 47.11 4.24
N GLU A 152 6.06 47.99 3.67
CA GLU A 152 6.67 47.79 2.35
C GLU A 152 7.71 46.66 2.33
N ALA A 153 8.55 46.54 3.35
CA ALA A 153 9.55 45.47 3.44
C ALA A 153 8.89 44.10 3.65
N LYS A 154 7.84 44.05 4.51
CA LYS A 154 7.05 42.82 4.71
C LYS A 154 6.35 42.38 3.43
N LEU A 155 5.70 43.31 2.73
CA LEU A 155 5.02 43.03 1.47
C LEU A 155 5.99 42.55 0.40
N LYS A 156 7.15 43.21 0.29
CA LYS A 156 8.20 42.83 -0.67
C LYS A 156 8.72 41.40 -0.40
N GLY A 157 9.00 41.07 0.86
CA GLY A 157 9.47 39.73 1.26
C GLY A 157 8.44 38.62 0.95
N VAL A 158 7.16 38.87 1.28
CA VAL A 158 6.06 37.94 0.97
C VAL A 158 5.89 37.77 -0.55
N LEU A 159 5.96 38.87 -1.33
CA LEU A 159 5.89 38.80 -2.79
C LEU A 159 7.07 38.08 -3.42
N GLU A 160 8.28 38.26 -2.89
CA GLU A 160 9.48 37.56 -3.38
C GLU A 160 9.38 36.04 -3.14
N ILE A 161 8.97 35.61 -1.94
CA ILE A 161 8.72 34.19 -1.64
C ILE A 161 7.61 33.64 -2.54
N SER A 162 6.50 34.34 -2.64
CA SER A 162 5.37 33.93 -3.48
C SER A 162 5.78 33.73 -4.94
N ARG A 163 6.57 34.65 -5.49
CA ARG A 163 7.09 34.55 -6.87
C ARG A 163 8.14 33.45 -7.02
N ALA A 164 9.04 33.29 -6.05
CA ALA A 164 10.10 32.27 -6.10
C ALA A 164 9.54 30.84 -6.05
N LEU A 165 8.43 30.66 -5.33
CA LEU A 165 7.78 29.35 -5.13
C LEU A 165 6.60 29.13 -6.11
N ALA A 166 6.14 30.17 -6.80
CA ALA A 166 5.04 30.05 -7.77
C ALA A 166 5.38 29.04 -8.88
N GLY A 167 4.49 28.05 -9.07
CA GLY A 167 4.64 27.02 -10.10
C GLY A 167 5.62 25.89 -9.76
N SER A 168 6.23 25.90 -8.58
CA SER A 168 7.03 24.75 -8.12
C SER A 168 6.09 23.65 -7.62
N VAL A 169 6.05 22.54 -8.35
CA VAL A 169 5.28 21.33 -7.99
C VAL A 169 6.16 20.32 -7.27
N ASP A 170 7.45 20.41 -7.46
CA ASP A 170 8.45 19.54 -6.85
C ASP A 170 8.75 20.01 -5.41
N LEU A 171 8.32 19.21 -4.43
CA LEU A 171 8.50 19.46 -3.01
C LEU A 171 9.97 19.61 -2.61
N ASP A 172 10.87 18.85 -3.23
CA ASP A 172 12.30 18.85 -2.91
C ASP A 172 12.97 20.15 -3.35
N SER A 173 12.47 20.82 -4.38
CA SER A 173 12.99 22.10 -4.86
C SER A 173 12.42 23.32 -4.11
N ILE A 174 11.28 23.18 -3.44
CA ILE A 174 10.61 24.31 -2.75
C ILE A 174 11.44 24.80 -1.56
N LEU A 175 11.90 23.89 -0.71
CA LEU A 175 12.61 24.23 0.52
C LEU A 175 13.98 24.91 0.26
N PRO A 176 14.83 24.41 -0.65
CA PRO A 176 16.05 25.10 -1.05
C PRO A 176 15.79 26.51 -1.64
N LYS A 177 14.82 26.65 -2.56
CA LYS A 177 14.44 27.94 -3.13
C LYS A 177 13.93 28.93 -2.08
N MET A 178 13.21 28.42 -1.07
CA MET A 178 12.78 29.24 0.06
C MET A 178 13.96 29.77 0.84
N LEU A 179 14.93 28.92 1.18
CA LEU A 179 16.17 29.33 1.85
C LEU A 179 16.97 30.32 1.00
N ASP A 180 17.07 30.11 -0.33
CA ASP A 180 17.70 31.07 -1.25
C ASP A 180 17.09 32.45 -1.19
N THR A 181 15.76 32.50 -1.11
CA THR A 181 15.02 33.75 -1.02
C THR A 181 15.16 34.41 0.35
N LEU A 182 15.13 33.62 1.44
CA LEU A 182 15.39 34.11 2.80
C LEU A 182 16.78 34.76 2.91
N PHE A 183 17.81 34.16 2.31
CA PHE A 183 19.17 34.72 2.30
C PHE A 183 19.29 36.04 1.50
N LYS A 184 18.36 36.31 0.57
CA LYS A 184 18.25 37.60 -0.13
C LYS A 184 17.52 38.65 0.72
N ILE A 185 16.44 38.20 1.40
CA ILE A 185 15.63 39.06 2.28
C ILE A 185 16.44 39.49 3.53
N PHE A 186 17.21 38.57 4.09
CA PHE A 186 18.04 38.77 5.28
C PHE A 186 19.54 38.66 4.92
N PRO A 187 20.19 39.75 4.50
CA PRO A 187 21.60 39.71 4.08
C PRO A 187 22.60 39.30 5.16
N HIS A 188 22.19 39.38 6.45
CA HIS A 188 23.04 39.05 7.59
C HIS A 188 22.91 37.62 8.07
N VAL A 189 22.03 36.81 7.48
CA VAL A 189 21.91 35.40 7.79
C VAL A 189 23.15 34.66 7.33
N ASP A 190 23.81 33.97 8.24
CA ASP A 190 24.95 33.08 7.94
C ASP A 190 24.50 31.63 7.72
N ARG A 191 23.47 31.17 8.45
CA ARG A 191 22.92 29.84 8.31
C ARG A 191 21.40 29.84 8.40
N GLY A 192 20.74 29.01 7.61
CA GLY A 192 19.30 28.79 7.61
C GLY A 192 18.96 27.31 7.45
N CYS A 193 17.98 26.84 8.20
CA CYS A 193 17.46 25.48 8.04
C CYS A 193 15.93 25.44 8.12
N VAL A 194 15.38 24.42 7.48
CA VAL A 194 13.95 24.11 7.50
C VAL A 194 13.77 22.69 8.03
N LEU A 195 12.98 22.59 9.08
CA LEU A 195 12.53 21.30 9.61
C LEU A 195 11.05 21.12 9.24
N LEU A 196 10.69 19.91 8.84
CA LEU A 196 9.29 19.54 8.61
C LEU A 196 8.87 18.45 9.60
N LYS A 197 7.61 18.47 9.96
CA LYS A 197 6.99 17.44 10.77
C LYS A 197 6.81 16.18 9.91
N ASP A 198 7.38 15.09 10.35
CA ASP A 198 7.18 13.78 9.74
C ASP A 198 5.77 13.27 10.04
N ASP A 199 5.02 12.90 9.03
CA ASP A 199 3.61 12.49 9.15
C ASP A 199 3.44 11.16 9.92
N VAL A 200 4.46 10.31 9.95
CA VAL A 200 4.41 8.98 10.59
C VAL A 200 4.85 9.05 12.06
N THR A 201 6.00 9.69 12.29
CA THR A 201 6.61 9.73 13.64
C THR A 201 6.20 10.96 14.44
N GLY A 202 5.65 11.99 13.80
CA GLY A 202 5.34 13.28 14.40
C GLY A 202 6.55 14.12 14.78
N LYS A 203 7.77 13.66 14.50
CA LYS A 203 9.03 14.35 14.85
C LYS A 203 9.38 15.41 13.81
N MET A 204 10.08 16.46 14.24
CA MET A 204 10.67 17.45 13.34
C MET A 204 11.95 16.89 12.74
N ILE A 205 12.00 16.82 11.41
CA ILE A 205 13.13 16.29 10.64
C ILE A 205 13.69 17.42 9.78
N PRO A 206 15.04 17.66 9.78
CA PRO A 206 15.65 18.64 8.90
C PRO A 206 15.49 18.19 7.45
N ARG A 207 14.98 19.07 6.58
CA ARG A 207 14.73 18.81 5.16
C ARG A 207 15.55 19.69 4.24
N ALA A 208 15.93 20.87 4.68
CA ALA A 208 16.81 21.75 3.92
C ALA A 208 17.69 22.57 4.85
N MET A 209 18.92 22.80 4.43
CA MET A 209 19.88 23.67 5.11
C MET A 209 20.66 24.47 4.08
N LYS A 210 21.04 25.69 4.46
CA LYS A 210 21.87 26.57 3.67
C LYS A 210 22.84 27.34 4.54
N HIS A 211 24.09 27.42 4.11
CA HIS A 211 25.14 28.23 4.70
C HIS A 211 25.59 29.33 3.73
N ARG A 212 25.90 30.50 4.23
CA ARG A 212 26.51 31.58 3.42
C ARG A 212 27.96 31.30 3.10
N ARG A 213 28.67 30.65 4.02
CA ARG A 213 30.07 30.22 3.87
C ARG A 213 30.12 28.70 3.96
N PRO A 214 31.06 28.05 3.24
CA PRO A 214 31.28 26.63 3.42
C PRO A 214 31.55 26.34 4.92
N SER A 215 30.83 25.41 5.49
CA SER A 215 30.98 24.95 6.88
C SER A 215 31.09 23.45 6.88
N ASP A 216 32.00 22.90 7.68
CA ASP A 216 32.13 21.46 7.86
C ASP A 216 31.10 20.89 8.86
N ASP A 217 30.30 21.74 9.51
CA ASP A 217 29.30 21.35 10.49
C ASP A 217 27.88 21.53 9.94
N ASP A 218 27.32 20.44 9.41
CA ASP A 218 25.95 20.35 8.91
C ASP A 218 24.96 19.98 10.04
N THR A 219 25.32 20.20 11.29
CA THR A 219 24.47 19.90 12.44
C THR A 219 23.57 21.08 12.79
N VAL A 220 22.25 20.87 12.78
CA VAL A 220 21.26 21.82 13.32
C VAL A 220 21.10 21.56 14.82
N LYS A 221 21.46 22.54 15.62
CA LYS A 221 21.29 22.49 17.08
C LYS A 221 20.16 23.41 17.49
N LEU A 222 19.10 22.83 18.03
CA LEU A 222 17.93 23.54 18.54
C LEU A 222 17.53 22.97 19.92
N SER A 223 17.20 23.86 20.86
CA SER A 223 16.66 23.44 22.16
C SER A 223 15.26 22.80 21.97
N ARG A 224 15.07 21.62 22.57
CA ARG A 224 13.77 20.91 22.56
C ARG A 224 12.69 21.72 23.23
N THR A 225 13.01 22.38 24.33
CA THR A 225 12.07 23.20 25.10
C THR A 225 11.59 24.40 24.27
N ILE A 226 12.52 25.10 23.61
CA ILE A 226 12.20 26.23 22.71
C ILE A 226 11.32 25.74 21.56
N LEU A 227 11.71 24.67 20.90
CA LEU A 227 10.95 24.10 19.78
C LEU A 227 9.52 23.71 20.20
N LYS A 228 9.38 23.03 21.34
CA LYS A 228 8.09 22.61 21.89
C LYS A 228 7.22 23.83 22.23
N THR A 229 7.75 24.79 22.98
CA THR A 229 7.02 26.00 23.39
C THR A 229 6.57 26.82 22.16
N MET A 230 7.45 27.00 21.16
CA MET A 230 7.14 27.71 19.93
C MET A 230 6.02 27.01 19.14
N LEU A 231 6.05 25.69 19.02
CA LEU A 231 5.04 24.92 18.31
C LEU A 231 3.69 24.92 19.05
N GLU A 232 3.70 24.84 20.39
CA GLU A 232 2.48 24.87 21.20
C GLU A 232 1.84 26.27 21.20
N GLN A 233 2.66 27.33 21.34
CA GLN A 233 2.18 28.72 21.36
C GLN A 233 1.97 29.29 19.95
N LYS A 234 2.48 28.63 18.91
CA LYS A 234 2.44 29.08 17.51
C LYS A 234 3.05 30.48 17.33
N THR A 235 4.14 30.74 18.05
CA THR A 235 4.81 32.07 18.12
C THR A 235 6.25 31.95 17.64
N GLY A 236 6.75 33.01 16.99
CA GLY A 236 8.16 33.14 16.65
C GLY A 236 9.01 33.48 17.86
N ILE A 237 10.27 33.04 17.84
CA ILE A 237 11.25 33.29 18.89
C ILE A 237 12.45 34.02 18.30
N LEU A 238 12.86 35.11 18.99
CA LEU A 238 14.08 35.84 18.71
C LEU A 238 15.00 35.73 19.92
N SER A 239 16.25 35.35 19.70
CA SER A 239 17.31 35.36 20.71
C SER A 239 18.38 36.38 20.34
N PHE A 240 18.71 37.23 21.29
CA PHE A 240 19.81 38.19 21.25
C PHE A 240 20.99 37.60 21.98
N ASP A 241 22.14 37.42 21.35
CA ASP A 241 23.35 36.86 21.96
C ASP A 241 23.15 35.45 22.58
N ALA A 242 22.90 34.47 21.72
CA ALA A 242 22.69 33.08 22.13
C ALA A 242 23.87 32.49 22.94
N SER A 243 25.06 33.06 22.86
CA SER A 243 26.25 32.64 23.63
C SER A 243 26.22 33.06 25.11
N ASN A 244 25.49 34.13 25.46
CA ASN A 244 25.37 34.66 26.83
C ASN A 244 23.96 34.49 27.41
N ASP A 245 23.04 33.98 26.65
CA ASP A 245 21.67 33.73 27.07
C ASP A 245 21.67 32.54 28.04
N SER A 246 21.17 32.75 29.27
CA SER A 246 21.12 31.73 30.33
C SER A 246 20.35 30.47 29.92
N ARG A 247 19.53 30.57 28.85
CA ARG A 247 18.78 29.48 28.24
C ARG A 247 19.64 28.48 27.48
N PHE A 248 20.85 28.91 27.06
CA PHE A 248 21.77 28.12 26.25
C PHE A 248 23.08 27.77 26.98
N GLN A 249 23.29 28.31 28.19
CA GLN A 249 24.54 28.10 28.95
C GLN A 249 24.75 26.67 29.43
N ALA A 250 23.70 25.86 29.54
CA ALA A 250 23.79 24.45 29.93
C ALA A 250 24.19 23.50 28.79
N SER A 251 24.19 23.96 27.52
CA SER A 251 24.52 23.14 26.38
C SER A 251 25.95 23.42 25.92
N GLU A 252 26.86 22.48 26.20
CA GLU A 252 28.25 22.50 25.68
C GLU A 252 28.29 22.66 24.14
N SER A 253 27.22 22.28 23.49
CA SER A 253 27.04 22.33 22.02
C SER A 253 26.88 23.74 21.48
N ILE A 254 26.22 24.65 22.19
CA ILE A 254 26.00 26.04 21.76
C ILE A 254 27.18 26.93 22.11
N ALA A 255 27.88 26.64 23.22
CA ALA A 255 29.10 27.35 23.59
C ALA A 255 30.22 27.24 22.52
N ASN A 256 30.24 26.16 21.76
CA ASN A 256 31.19 25.95 20.66
C ASN A 256 30.69 26.52 19.30
N LEU A 257 29.41 26.92 19.19
CA LEU A 257 28.88 27.61 18.05
C LEU A 257 28.87 29.12 18.34
N THR A 258 29.59 29.90 17.59
CA THR A 258 29.64 31.36 17.69
C THR A 258 28.34 32.03 17.17
N ILE A 259 27.16 31.50 17.59
CA ILE A 259 25.86 32.08 17.24
C ILE A 259 25.65 33.33 18.11
N ARG A 260 25.45 34.49 17.47
CA ARG A 260 25.23 35.75 18.15
C ARG A 260 23.78 36.17 18.21
N SER A 261 23.00 35.83 17.19
CA SER A 261 21.54 36.06 17.18
C SER A 261 20.85 35.01 16.31
N MET A 262 19.64 34.61 16.70
CA MET A 262 18.84 33.65 15.96
C MET A 262 17.35 33.99 15.96
N MET A 263 16.66 33.61 14.89
CA MET A 263 15.21 33.65 14.77
C MET A 263 14.71 32.25 14.44
N CYS A 264 13.67 31.82 15.14
CA CYS A 264 13.02 30.53 14.91
C CYS A 264 11.51 30.76 14.80
N VAL A 265 10.88 30.33 13.72
CA VAL A 265 9.47 30.57 13.45
C VAL A 265 8.75 29.30 13.01
N PRO A 266 7.47 29.09 13.41
CA PRO A 266 6.69 27.96 12.95
C PRO A 266 6.18 28.18 11.52
N MET A 267 6.15 27.12 10.74
CA MET A 267 5.40 27.03 9.50
C MET A 267 4.02 26.45 9.84
N LEU A 268 2.97 27.24 9.68
CA LEU A 268 1.60 26.84 10.03
C LEU A 268 0.81 26.52 8.75
N SER A 269 0.04 25.43 8.77
CA SER A 269 -0.93 25.08 7.73
C SER A 269 -2.07 26.10 7.68
N VAL A 270 -2.91 26.03 6.66
CA VAL A 270 -4.14 26.84 6.56
C VAL A 270 -5.06 26.59 7.77
N ALA A 271 -5.06 25.39 8.33
CA ALA A 271 -5.80 25.06 9.55
C ALA A 271 -5.14 25.59 10.84
N GLY A 272 -3.97 26.24 10.75
CA GLY A 272 -3.21 26.75 11.87
C GLY A 272 -2.44 25.67 12.63
N GLU A 273 -2.24 24.48 12.05
CA GLU A 273 -1.45 23.41 12.67
C GLU A 273 0.03 23.50 12.26
N PRO A 274 0.97 23.26 13.21
CA PRO A 274 2.38 23.29 12.91
C PRO A 274 2.79 22.15 11.96
N MET A 275 3.32 22.48 10.80
CA MET A 275 3.82 21.56 9.80
C MET A 275 5.35 21.57 9.67
N GLY A 276 6.00 22.60 10.20
CA GLY A 276 7.45 22.75 10.14
C GLY A 276 7.95 23.93 10.92
N VAL A 277 9.25 24.16 10.82
CA VAL A 277 9.98 25.24 11.49
C VAL A 277 11.03 25.80 10.54
N ILE A 278 11.16 27.11 10.51
CA ILE A 278 12.27 27.81 9.86
C ILE A 278 13.15 28.39 10.95
N ASN A 279 14.43 28.05 10.93
CA ASN A 279 15.43 28.65 11.80
C ASN A 279 16.48 29.36 10.94
N VAL A 280 16.82 30.59 11.32
CA VAL A 280 17.92 31.35 10.75
C VAL A 280 18.79 31.93 11.84
N ASP A 281 20.10 31.92 11.65
CA ASP A 281 21.04 32.47 12.61
C ASP A 281 22.15 33.28 11.95
N THR A 282 22.79 34.14 12.76
CA THR A 282 23.97 34.94 12.38
C THR A 282 25.07 34.83 13.43
N GLN A 283 26.31 34.80 12.95
CA GLN A 283 27.52 34.85 13.77
C GLN A 283 28.04 36.28 13.96
N ASN A 284 27.40 37.26 13.31
CA ASN A 284 27.87 38.65 13.31
C ASN A 284 27.31 39.41 14.55
N ALA A 285 28.20 39.77 15.48
CA ALA A 285 27.85 40.52 16.68
C ALA A 285 27.31 41.94 16.40
N PHE A 286 27.64 42.54 15.25
CA PHE A 286 27.24 43.91 14.91
C PHE A 286 25.89 43.99 14.17
N ASN A 287 25.43 42.87 13.62
CA ASN A 287 24.20 42.81 12.82
C ASN A 287 23.23 41.77 13.40
N GLN A 288 22.82 41.99 14.63
CA GLN A 288 21.82 41.16 15.31
C GLN A 288 20.42 41.37 14.70
N PHE A 289 19.61 40.33 14.73
CA PHE A 289 18.20 40.41 14.32
C PHE A 289 17.38 41.29 15.28
N LYS A 290 16.36 41.96 14.75
CA LYS A 290 15.43 42.80 15.49
C LYS A 290 14.02 42.18 15.50
N ALA A 291 13.14 42.72 16.32
CA ALA A 291 11.74 42.31 16.38
C ALA A 291 11.05 42.42 15.00
N ASP A 292 11.36 43.48 14.23
CA ASP A 292 10.85 43.66 12.87
C ASP A 292 11.27 42.56 11.90
N ASP A 293 12.50 42.03 12.07
CA ASP A 293 13.01 40.91 11.28
C ASP A 293 12.26 39.61 11.62
N LEU A 294 11.93 39.40 12.92
CA LEU A 294 11.13 38.26 13.34
C LEU A 294 9.73 38.30 12.75
N ASP A 295 9.07 39.46 12.77
CA ASP A 295 7.75 39.67 12.18
C ASP A 295 7.76 39.45 10.66
N LEU A 296 8.83 39.89 9.98
CA LEU A 296 9.02 39.65 8.56
C LEU A 296 9.21 38.17 8.29
N LEU A 297 10.05 37.48 9.08
CA LEU A 297 10.28 36.05 8.94
C LEU A 297 9.01 35.24 9.21
N MET A 298 8.18 35.63 10.19
CA MET A 298 6.86 35.04 10.45
C MET A 298 5.93 35.15 9.23
N ALA A 299 5.85 36.33 8.62
CA ALA A 299 5.02 36.54 7.42
C ALA A 299 5.51 35.69 6.24
N VAL A 300 6.81 35.63 6.04
CA VAL A 300 7.48 34.83 5.00
C VAL A 300 7.25 33.32 5.26
N ALA A 301 7.39 32.88 6.51
CA ALA A 301 7.14 31.49 6.90
C ALA A 301 5.68 31.06 6.66
N GLY A 302 4.72 31.95 6.92
CA GLY A 302 3.31 31.71 6.61
C GLY A 302 3.08 31.50 5.12
N GLN A 303 3.65 32.38 4.28
CA GLN A 303 3.54 32.24 2.82
C GLN A 303 4.23 30.97 2.29
N ALA A 304 5.41 30.67 2.81
CA ALA A 304 6.15 29.46 2.45
C ALA A 304 5.40 28.18 2.84
N ALA A 305 4.79 28.17 4.03
CA ALA A 305 3.95 27.08 4.50
C ALA A 305 2.76 26.82 3.56
N MET A 306 2.06 27.89 3.15
CA MET A 306 0.96 27.77 2.19
C MET A 306 1.41 27.18 0.85
N CYS A 307 2.52 27.66 0.30
CA CYS A 307 3.05 27.14 -0.97
C CYS A 307 3.44 25.66 -0.85
N TYR A 308 4.08 25.28 0.25
CA TYR A 308 4.47 23.89 0.51
C TYR A 308 3.23 23.00 0.67
N GLU A 309 2.23 23.41 1.44
CA GLU A 309 0.98 22.68 1.64
C GLU A 309 0.23 22.47 0.32
N GLN A 310 0.13 23.51 -0.51
CA GLN A 310 -0.49 23.40 -1.83
C GLN A 310 0.24 22.42 -2.74
N ALA A 311 1.57 22.45 -2.77
CA ALA A 311 2.37 21.52 -3.56
C ALA A 311 2.19 20.08 -3.06
N LYS A 312 2.21 19.84 -1.74
CA LYS A 312 1.97 18.53 -1.12
C LYS A 312 0.59 17.99 -1.51
N LEU A 313 -0.45 18.80 -1.43
CA LEU A 313 -1.81 18.42 -1.82
C LEU A 313 -1.90 18.09 -3.31
N LEU A 314 -1.23 18.85 -4.18
CA LEU A 314 -1.24 18.61 -5.62
C LEU A 314 -0.53 17.27 -5.95
N VAL A 315 0.62 17.00 -5.35
CA VAL A 315 1.33 15.71 -5.53
C VAL A 315 0.43 14.55 -5.11
N THR A 316 -0.13 14.61 -3.90
CA THR A 316 -1.03 13.56 -3.38
C THR A 316 -2.26 13.37 -4.27
N ALA A 317 -2.87 14.46 -4.75
CA ALA A 317 -4.01 14.38 -5.67
C ALA A 317 -3.64 13.75 -7.01
N THR A 318 -2.46 14.06 -7.54
CA THR A 318 -1.97 13.52 -8.81
C THR A 318 -1.68 12.02 -8.70
N GLU A 319 -1.04 11.60 -7.60
CA GLU A 319 -0.78 10.19 -7.32
C GLU A 319 -2.08 9.39 -7.18
N LYS A 320 -3.06 9.95 -6.46
CA LYS A 320 -4.38 9.31 -6.32
C LYS A 320 -5.08 9.17 -7.68
N LEU A 321 -5.07 10.21 -8.51
CA LEU A 321 -5.65 10.14 -9.85
C LEU A 321 -4.96 9.08 -10.72
N LYS A 322 -3.64 8.92 -10.59
CA LYS A 322 -2.90 7.88 -11.29
C LYS A 322 -3.32 6.48 -10.82
N GLN A 323 -3.42 6.28 -9.50
CA GLN A 323 -3.88 5.01 -8.91
C GLN A 323 -5.31 4.67 -9.34
N ASP A 324 -6.22 5.65 -9.30
CA ASP A 324 -7.61 5.47 -9.72
C ASP A 324 -7.68 5.05 -11.20
N LYS A 325 -6.86 5.65 -12.07
CA LYS A 325 -6.80 5.31 -13.48
C LYS A 325 -6.20 3.91 -13.74
N GLU A 326 -5.17 3.52 -13.01
CA GLU A 326 -4.61 2.17 -13.08
C GLU A 326 -5.65 1.12 -12.65
N MET A 327 -6.45 1.44 -11.63
CA MET A 327 -7.52 0.58 -11.16
C MET A 327 -8.69 0.48 -12.16
N GLU A 328 -9.03 1.56 -12.86
CA GLU A 328 -10.01 1.55 -13.95
C GLU A 328 -9.57 0.64 -15.11
N ILE A 329 -8.29 0.67 -15.46
CA ILE A 329 -7.71 -0.23 -16.46
C ILE A 329 -7.82 -1.69 -15.99
N ALA A 330 -7.45 -1.99 -14.74
CA ALA A 330 -7.52 -3.33 -14.16
C ALA A 330 -8.97 -3.87 -14.21
N MET A 331 -9.96 -3.04 -13.86
CA MET A 331 -11.39 -3.37 -13.96
C MET A 331 -11.80 -3.69 -15.40
N GLY A 332 -11.34 -2.90 -16.38
CA GLY A 332 -11.59 -3.15 -17.79
C GLY A 332 -11.03 -4.49 -18.28
N VAL A 333 -9.80 -4.83 -17.86
CA VAL A 333 -9.16 -6.12 -18.16
C VAL A 333 -9.93 -7.28 -17.53
N GLN A 334 -10.31 -7.16 -16.25
CA GLN A 334 -11.07 -8.19 -15.55
C GLN A 334 -12.43 -8.46 -16.21
N ARG A 335 -13.17 -7.41 -16.57
CA ARG A 335 -14.45 -7.56 -17.28
C ARG A 335 -14.31 -8.26 -18.63
N ALA A 336 -13.19 -8.07 -19.32
CA ALA A 336 -12.93 -8.76 -20.58
C ALA A 336 -12.64 -10.26 -20.42
N MET A 337 -12.35 -10.74 -19.20
CA MET A 337 -12.15 -12.16 -18.87
C MET A 337 -13.47 -12.88 -18.56
N LEU A 338 -14.53 -12.14 -18.30
CA LEU A 338 -15.86 -12.70 -18.06
C LEU A 338 -16.64 -12.82 -19.39
N PRO A 339 -17.58 -13.76 -19.50
CA PRO A 339 -18.34 -13.95 -20.73
C PRO A 339 -19.15 -12.71 -21.07
N THR A 340 -18.93 -12.15 -22.25
CA THR A 340 -19.70 -11.01 -22.76
C THR A 340 -21.11 -11.40 -23.23
N LYS A 341 -21.31 -12.68 -23.54
CA LYS A 341 -22.60 -13.26 -23.95
C LYS A 341 -22.72 -14.66 -23.37
N LEU A 342 -23.86 -14.93 -22.77
CA LEU A 342 -24.20 -16.28 -22.34
C LEU A 342 -24.60 -17.16 -23.55
N PRO A 343 -24.42 -18.49 -23.42
CA PRO A 343 -24.85 -19.42 -24.47
C PRO A 343 -26.34 -19.29 -24.78
N SER A 344 -26.70 -19.48 -26.03
CA SER A 344 -28.09 -19.61 -26.46
C SER A 344 -28.35 -21.06 -26.85
N ALA A 345 -29.38 -21.69 -26.26
CA ALA A 345 -29.77 -23.05 -26.55
C ALA A 345 -31.29 -23.18 -26.55
N ASP A 346 -31.83 -23.93 -27.53
CA ASP A 346 -33.26 -24.13 -27.63
C ASP A 346 -33.83 -24.83 -26.40
N GLY A 347 -34.91 -24.29 -25.85
CA GLY A 347 -35.55 -24.80 -24.62
C GLY A 347 -34.84 -24.44 -23.35
N TRP A 348 -33.82 -23.60 -23.37
CA TRP A 348 -33.09 -23.12 -22.21
C TRP A 348 -33.01 -21.60 -22.14
N GLU A 349 -32.97 -21.06 -20.92
CA GLU A 349 -32.65 -19.67 -20.63
C GLU A 349 -31.49 -19.61 -19.62
N PHE A 350 -30.59 -18.62 -19.84
CA PHE A 350 -29.45 -18.34 -18.98
C PHE A 350 -29.43 -16.86 -18.63
N PHE A 351 -29.09 -16.55 -17.40
CA PHE A 351 -28.88 -15.20 -16.91
C PHE A 351 -27.67 -15.21 -15.98
N ALA A 352 -26.80 -14.21 -16.07
CA ALA A 352 -25.75 -13.98 -15.08
C ALA A 352 -25.57 -12.48 -14.87
N SER A 353 -25.19 -12.11 -13.67
CA SER A 353 -24.84 -10.73 -13.31
C SER A 353 -23.73 -10.75 -12.29
N TYR A 354 -22.85 -9.78 -12.40
CA TYR A 354 -21.70 -9.57 -11.55
C TYR A 354 -21.56 -8.09 -11.22
N ASP A 355 -21.71 -7.72 -9.96
CA ASP A 355 -21.54 -6.38 -9.42
C ASP A 355 -20.43 -6.42 -8.39
N THR A 356 -19.29 -5.78 -8.66
CA THR A 356 -18.13 -5.75 -7.75
C THR A 356 -18.34 -4.78 -6.59
N ALA A 357 -17.92 -5.16 -5.37
CA ALA A 357 -17.89 -4.28 -4.20
C ALA A 357 -16.74 -3.25 -4.26
N GLN A 358 -15.63 -3.61 -4.91
CA GLN A 358 -14.47 -2.74 -5.15
C GLN A 358 -14.26 -2.54 -6.64
N ALA A 359 -13.19 -1.81 -7.01
CA ALA A 359 -12.86 -1.59 -8.42
C ALA A 359 -12.66 -2.90 -9.19
N VAL A 360 -12.08 -3.92 -8.56
CA VAL A 360 -11.94 -5.29 -9.05
C VAL A 360 -12.40 -6.27 -7.98
N GLY A 361 -13.00 -7.39 -8.38
CA GLY A 361 -13.59 -8.37 -7.48
C GLY A 361 -12.94 -9.75 -7.55
N GLY A 362 -13.35 -10.62 -6.62
CA GLY A 362 -12.92 -12.01 -6.50
C GLY A 362 -13.82 -12.99 -7.22
N ASP A 363 -15.09 -12.67 -7.43
CA ASP A 363 -16.07 -13.57 -8.01
C ASP A 363 -15.76 -13.91 -9.47
N TYR A 364 -16.03 -15.15 -9.80
CA TYR A 364 -15.88 -15.70 -11.15
C TYR A 364 -17.15 -16.37 -11.59
N TYR A 365 -17.56 -16.14 -12.83
CA TYR A 365 -18.53 -16.97 -13.53
C TYR A 365 -18.15 -17.15 -14.99
N ASP A 366 -18.53 -18.30 -15.54
CA ASP A 366 -18.39 -18.56 -16.96
C ASP A 366 -19.51 -19.50 -17.46
N ALA A 367 -19.82 -19.40 -18.76
CA ALA A 367 -20.80 -20.23 -19.40
C ALA A 367 -20.44 -20.43 -20.86
N PHE A 368 -20.20 -21.66 -21.30
CA PHE A 368 -19.82 -21.96 -22.66
C PHE A 368 -20.31 -23.34 -23.12
N LEU A 369 -20.46 -23.50 -24.45
CA LEU A 369 -20.91 -24.75 -25.04
C LEU A 369 -19.78 -25.77 -25.17
N LEU A 370 -20.12 -27.02 -24.91
CA LEU A 370 -19.26 -28.20 -25.09
C LEU A 370 -19.83 -29.14 -26.15
N ASP A 371 -19.00 -30.08 -26.62
CA ASP A 371 -19.39 -31.15 -27.53
C ASP A 371 -20.16 -30.66 -28.75
N GLY A 372 -19.67 -29.58 -29.39
CA GLY A 372 -20.33 -29.00 -30.58
C GLY A 372 -21.71 -28.38 -30.29
N GLY A 373 -22.00 -28.00 -29.06
CA GLY A 373 -23.27 -27.41 -28.65
C GLY A 373 -24.25 -28.39 -28.03
N ALA A 374 -23.87 -29.66 -27.82
CA ALA A 374 -24.73 -30.65 -27.16
C ALA A 374 -24.85 -30.47 -25.66
N LYS A 375 -23.83 -29.87 -25.04
CA LYS A 375 -23.78 -29.59 -23.62
C LYS A 375 -23.42 -28.13 -23.36
N VAL A 376 -23.75 -27.65 -22.14
CA VAL A 376 -23.30 -26.38 -21.64
C VAL A 376 -22.52 -26.59 -20.34
N CYS A 377 -21.37 -25.92 -20.21
CA CYS A 377 -20.62 -25.82 -18.98
C CYS A 377 -20.97 -24.49 -18.32
N LEU A 378 -21.28 -24.52 -17.05
CA LEU A 378 -21.45 -23.37 -16.18
C LEU A 378 -20.43 -23.50 -15.06
N ALA A 379 -19.61 -22.49 -14.89
CA ALA A 379 -18.63 -22.40 -13.83
C ALA A 379 -18.92 -21.17 -12.97
N PHE A 380 -18.81 -21.31 -11.67
CA PHE A 380 -19.14 -20.25 -10.73
C PHE A 380 -18.25 -20.36 -9.50
N GLY A 381 -17.73 -19.25 -8.98
CA GLY A 381 -16.85 -19.29 -7.83
C GLY A 381 -16.63 -17.93 -7.20
N ASP A 382 -16.19 -17.97 -5.94
CA ASP A 382 -15.81 -16.81 -5.17
C ASP A 382 -14.43 -17.05 -4.53
N VAL A 383 -13.53 -16.09 -4.73
CA VAL A 383 -12.14 -16.14 -4.23
C VAL A 383 -12.07 -15.51 -2.86
N ALA A 384 -11.54 -16.25 -1.89
CA ALA A 384 -11.30 -15.76 -0.54
C ALA A 384 -10.49 -14.46 -0.52
N GLY A 385 -11.12 -13.37 -0.02
CA GLY A 385 -10.55 -12.02 0.07
C GLY A 385 -10.95 -11.10 -1.06
N LYS A 386 -10.46 -9.85 -1.08
CA LYS A 386 -10.97 -8.78 -1.95
C LYS A 386 -9.86 -8.07 -2.71
N GLY A 387 -10.24 -7.30 -3.73
CA GLY A 387 -9.37 -6.41 -4.47
C GLY A 387 -8.42 -7.12 -5.43
N VAL A 388 -7.31 -6.48 -5.77
CA VAL A 388 -6.37 -6.94 -6.80
C VAL A 388 -5.86 -8.39 -6.59
N PRO A 389 -5.45 -8.81 -5.38
CA PRO A 389 -4.99 -10.19 -5.20
C PRO A 389 -6.07 -11.24 -5.50
N ALA A 390 -7.33 -10.99 -5.12
CA ALA A 390 -8.44 -11.88 -5.39
C ALA A 390 -8.76 -11.93 -6.90
N SER A 391 -8.75 -10.77 -7.57
CA SER A 391 -9.00 -10.69 -9.02
C SER A 391 -7.96 -11.44 -9.87
N LEU A 392 -6.71 -11.52 -9.42
CA LEU A 392 -5.67 -12.30 -10.08
C LEU A 392 -5.91 -13.82 -9.93
N VAL A 393 -6.38 -14.27 -8.77
CA VAL A 393 -6.77 -15.67 -8.56
C VAL A 393 -7.99 -16.01 -9.39
N MET A 394 -8.99 -15.12 -9.46
CA MET A 394 -10.16 -15.25 -10.32
C MET A 394 -9.76 -15.41 -11.79
N SER A 395 -8.89 -14.58 -12.29
CA SER A 395 -8.38 -14.66 -13.67
C SER A 395 -7.67 -15.99 -13.95
N ARG A 396 -6.94 -16.49 -12.96
CA ARG A 396 -6.25 -17.78 -13.05
C ARG A 396 -7.24 -18.93 -13.09
N ILE A 397 -8.23 -18.98 -12.19
CA ILE A 397 -9.19 -20.08 -12.17
C ILE A 397 -10.00 -20.11 -13.47
N GLY A 398 -10.42 -18.96 -14.02
CA GLY A 398 -11.10 -18.90 -15.29
C GLY A 398 -10.30 -19.52 -16.43
N THR A 399 -9.00 -19.21 -16.51
CA THR A 399 -8.10 -19.82 -17.50
C THR A 399 -7.96 -21.33 -17.30
N VAL A 400 -7.84 -21.78 -16.05
CA VAL A 400 -7.71 -23.20 -15.71
C VAL A 400 -8.98 -23.96 -16.08
N VAL A 401 -10.16 -23.44 -15.73
CA VAL A 401 -11.46 -24.04 -16.05
C VAL A 401 -11.64 -24.20 -17.54
N THR A 402 -11.45 -23.14 -18.30
CA THR A 402 -11.60 -23.18 -19.78
C THR A 402 -10.65 -24.20 -20.40
N ASN A 403 -9.40 -24.23 -19.95
CA ASN A 403 -8.40 -25.18 -20.46
C ASN A 403 -8.75 -26.63 -20.09
N VAL A 404 -9.11 -26.92 -18.83
CA VAL A 404 -9.46 -28.28 -18.41
C VAL A 404 -10.70 -28.77 -19.13
N MET A 405 -11.76 -27.96 -19.20
CA MET A 405 -13.04 -28.33 -19.82
C MET A 405 -12.96 -28.51 -21.34
N THR A 406 -11.93 -27.99 -22.00
CA THR A 406 -11.68 -28.24 -23.42
C THR A 406 -11.29 -29.70 -23.68
N PHE A 407 -10.66 -30.40 -22.73
CA PHE A 407 -10.11 -31.73 -22.91
C PHE A 407 -10.74 -32.80 -22.00
N VAL A 408 -11.44 -32.38 -20.94
CA VAL A 408 -11.99 -33.28 -19.93
C VAL A 408 -13.52 -33.16 -19.92
N GLY A 409 -14.20 -34.23 -20.34
CA GLY A 409 -15.68 -34.25 -20.41
C GLY A 409 -16.37 -34.70 -19.11
N ASP A 410 -15.63 -35.31 -18.18
CA ASP A 410 -16.14 -35.78 -16.89
C ASP A 410 -15.96 -34.71 -15.81
N VAL A 411 -17.04 -34.36 -15.10
CA VAL A 411 -17.07 -33.27 -14.12
C VAL A 411 -16.18 -33.57 -12.91
N ARG A 412 -16.17 -34.82 -12.42
CA ARG A 412 -15.32 -35.24 -11.29
C ARG A 412 -13.84 -35.08 -11.62
N GLU A 413 -13.45 -35.62 -12.77
CA GLU A 413 -12.07 -35.52 -13.24
C GLU A 413 -11.68 -34.05 -13.49
N ALA A 414 -12.57 -33.26 -14.04
CA ALA A 414 -12.34 -31.82 -14.25
C ALA A 414 -12.10 -31.07 -12.92
N MET A 415 -12.96 -31.30 -11.91
CA MET A 415 -12.82 -30.71 -10.59
C MET A 415 -11.46 -31.06 -9.94
N ASN A 416 -11.07 -32.32 -10.01
CA ASN A 416 -9.77 -32.78 -9.47
C ASN A 416 -8.61 -32.07 -10.16
N ARG A 417 -8.61 -32.02 -11.51
CA ARG A 417 -7.55 -31.35 -12.30
C ARG A 417 -7.50 -29.85 -12.07
N ILE A 418 -8.66 -29.20 -11.93
CA ILE A 418 -8.73 -27.77 -11.60
C ILE A 418 -8.07 -27.53 -10.24
N ASN A 419 -8.42 -28.32 -9.23
CA ASN A 419 -7.83 -28.23 -7.89
C ASN A 419 -6.31 -28.42 -7.92
N ASP A 420 -5.81 -29.48 -8.54
CA ASP A 420 -4.38 -29.79 -8.63
C ASP A 420 -3.60 -28.65 -9.30
N GLN A 421 -4.13 -28.08 -10.39
CA GLN A 421 -3.50 -26.93 -11.05
C GLN A 421 -3.52 -25.66 -10.18
N MET A 422 -4.56 -25.46 -9.38
CA MET A 422 -4.63 -24.33 -8.45
C MET A 422 -3.70 -24.50 -7.26
N CYS A 423 -3.61 -25.71 -6.70
CA CYS A 423 -2.67 -26.06 -5.61
C CYS A 423 -1.21 -25.98 -6.05
N ALA A 424 -0.86 -26.40 -7.27
CA ALA A 424 0.51 -26.40 -7.77
C ALA A 424 1.19 -25.01 -7.75
N ARG A 425 0.42 -23.93 -7.73
CA ARG A 425 0.89 -22.54 -7.60
C ARG A 425 -0.03 -21.76 -6.67
N ALA A 426 -0.29 -22.31 -5.50
CA ALA A 426 -1.15 -21.68 -4.50
C ALA A 426 -0.60 -20.31 -4.09
N ILE A 427 -1.49 -19.34 -3.92
CA ILE A 427 -1.20 -18.04 -3.33
C ILE A 427 -1.60 -18.14 -1.87
N GLU A 428 -0.65 -17.89 -0.96
CA GLU A 428 -0.85 -18.03 0.49
C GLU A 428 -2.13 -17.35 0.98
N GLY A 429 -2.96 -18.10 1.70
CA GLY A 429 -4.22 -17.63 2.25
C GLY A 429 -5.35 -17.40 1.22
N ARG A 430 -5.21 -17.87 -0.04
CA ARG A 430 -6.22 -17.71 -1.09
C ARG A 430 -6.72 -19.07 -1.56
N PHE A 431 -8.03 -19.23 -1.56
CA PHE A 431 -8.75 -20.39 -2.08
C PHE A 431 -9.98 -19.90 -2.84
N VAL A 432 -10.68 -20.81 -3.51
CA VAL A 432 -11.88 -20.48 -4.28
C VAL A 432 -13.01 -21.40 -3.88
N THR A 433 -14.14 -20.84 -3.43
CA THR A 433 -15.37 -21.60 -3.36
C THR A 433 -15.90 -21.76 -4.79
N PHE A 434 -16.24 -22.98 -5.21
CA PHE A 434 -16.42 -23.21 -6.63
C PHE A 434 -17.54 -24.23 -6.93
N VAL A 435 -18.29 -23.97 -8.01
CA VAL A 435 -19.28 -24.88 -8.58
C VAL A 435 -18.95 -25.10 -10.05
N LEU A 436 -18.83 -26.34 -10.46
CA LEU A 436 -18.75 -26.74 -11.86
C LEU A 436 -20.01 -27.53 -12.22
N CYS A 437 -20.75 -27.07 -13.21
CA CYS A 437 -22.00 -27.68 -13.64
C CYS A 437 -21.95 -27.94 -15.15
N VAL A 438 -22.22 -29.17 -15.57
CA VAL A 438 -22.35 -29.54 -16.98
C VAL A 438 -23.74 -30.09 -17.22
N ILE A 439 -24.43 -29.52 -18.23
CA ILE A 439 -25.81 -29.87 -18.57
C ILE A 439 -25.84 -30.40 -19.98
N ASN A 440 -26.42 -31.59 -20.19
CA ASN A 440 -26.81 -32.09 -21.48
C ASN A 440 -28.12 -31.39 -21.90
N LEU A 441 -28.04 -30.54 -22.93
CA LEU A 441 -29.14 -29.69 -23.35
C LEU A 441 -30.37 -30.45 -23.86
N LYS A 442 -30.16 -31.65 -24.40
CA LYS A 442 -31.25 -32.51 -24.93
C LYS A 442 -31.96 -33.27 -23.82
N SER A 443 -31.23 -34.00 -22.99
CA SER A 443 -31.82 -34.81 -21.90
C SER A 443 -32.25 -33.96 -20.72
N GLY A 444 -31.57 -32.83 -20.45
CA GLY A 444 -31.68 -32.03 -19.23
C GLY A 444 -30.88 -32.60 -18.09
N GLU A 445 -30.06 -33.60 -18.32
CA GLU A 445 -29.18 -34.18 -17.31
C GLU A 445 -28.10 -33.20 -16.92
N MET A 446 -28.06 -32.82 -15.66
CA MET A 446 -27.13 -31.90 -15.04
C MET A 446 -26.24 -32.68 -14.08
N THR A 447 -24.94 -32.58 -14.25
CA THR A 447 -23.92 -33.09 -13.33
C THR A 447 -23.18 -31.93 -12.70
N ILE A 448 -23.05 -31.94 -11.36
CA ILE A 448 -22.40 -30.88 -10.61
C ILE A 448 -21.30 -31.41 -9.69
N GLY A 449 -20.24 -30.60 -9.53
CA GLY A 449 -19.25 -30.71 -8.46
C GLY A 449 -19.19 -29.40 -7.68
N ILE A 450 -19.13 -29.48 -6.35
CA ILE A 450 -19.13 -28.32 -5.46
C ILE A 450 -17.90 -28.37 -4.56
N ALA A 451 -17.15 -27.28 -4.51
CA ALA A 451 -15.94 -27.09 -3.70
C ALA A 451 -16.14 -25.93 -2.72
N GLY A 452 -16.61 -26.21 -1.51
CA GLY A 452 -16.81 -25.21 -0.46
C GLY A 452 -17.84 -24.12 -0.75
N HIS A 453 -18.61 -24.25 -1.84
CA HIS A 453 -19.66 -23.31 -2.21
C HIS A 453 -21.03 -23.78 -1.72
N MET A 454 -22.00 -22.86 -1.67
CA MET A 454 -23.38 -23.18 -1.34
C MET A 454 -24.02 -24.11 -2.39
N PRO A 455 -24.92 -25.01 -1.99
CA PRO A 455 -25.69 -25.85 -2.90
C PRO A 455 -26.51 -25.03 -3.91
N ILE A 456 -26.81 -25.62 -5.06
CA ILE A 456 -27.64 -24.98 -6.09
C ILE A 456 -29.10 -24.99 -5.62
N MET A 457 -29.74 -23.83 -5.62
CA MET A 457 -31.17 -23.72 -5.35
C MET A 457 -31.97 -24.05 -6.61
N ILE A 458 -32.89 -24.97 -6.54
CA ILE A 458 -33.77 -25.36 -7.65
C ILE A 458 -35.22 -25.10 -7.30
N ARG A 459 -35.86 -24.24 -8.07
CA ARG A 459 -37.29 -24.06 -8.06
C ARG A 459 -37.94 -25.10 -8.97
N LYS A 460 -38.74 -25.98 -8.38
CA LYS A 460 -39.54 -27.00 -9.09
C LYS A 460 -40.78 -26.42 -9.78
N THR A 461 -41.38 -27.20 -10.61
CA THR A 461 -42.61 -26.84 -11.35
C THR A 461 -43.80 -26.54 -10.39
N ASP A 462 -43.84 -27.18 -9.23
CA ASP A 462 -44.86 -26.94 -8.17
C ASP A 462 -44.58 -25.71 -7.32
N GLY A 463 -43.47 -24.97 -7.61
CA GLY A 463 -43.04 -23.80 -6.86
C GLY A 463 -42.25 -24.12 -5.59
N SER A 464 -42.06 -25.38 -5.24
CA SER A 464 -41.19 -25.76 -4.13
C SER A 464 -39.72 -25.51 -4.45
N ILE A 465 -38.92 -25.16 -3.44
CA ILE A 465 -37.47 -24.94 -3.56
C ILE A 465 -36.77 -26.12 -2.89
N ILE A 466 -35.78 -26.65 -3.58
CA ILE A 466 -34.84 -27.63 -3.03
C ILE A 466 -33.39 -27.10 -3.19
N GLU A 467 -32.54 -27.52 -2.29
CA GLU A 467 -31.08 -27.38 -2.40
C GLU A 467 -30.50 -28.68 -2.97
N PHE A 468 -29.69 -28.58 -4.00
CA PHE A 468 -29.14 -29.74 -4.70
C PHE A 468 -27.61 -29.70 -4.65
N GLY A 469 -27.02 -30.83 -4.26
CA GLY A 469 -25.57 -31.04 -4.19
C GLY A 469 -24.97 -30.81 -2.80
N GLU A 470 -25.79 -30.64 -1.75
CA GLU A 470 -25.31 -30.49 -0.37
C GLU A 470 -24.45 -31.71 0.04
N GLU A 471 -24.84 -32.92 -0.39
CA GLU A 471 -24.17 -34.18 -0.10
C GLU A 471 -22.79 -34.36 -0.75
N VAL A 472 -22.48 -33.54 -1.76
CA VAL A 472 -21.21 -33.61 -2.53
C VAL A 472 -20.31 -32.38 -2.35
N VAL A 473 -20.60 -31.55 -1.35
CA VAL A 473 -19.76 -30.37 -1.07
C VAL A 473 -18.40 -30.83 -0.54
N GLY A 474 -17.34 -30.59 -1.34
CA GLY A 474 -15.96 -30.82 -0.97
C GLY A 474 -15.28 -29.58 -0.40
N VAL A 475 -13.98 -29.66 -0.13
CA VAL A 475 -13.15 -28.53 0.29
C VAL A 475 -13.02 -27.48 -0.83
N PRO A 476 -12.84 -26.19 -0.52
CA PRO A 476 -12.60 -25.19 -1.55
C PRO A 476 -11.39 -25.51 -2.43
N ILE A 477 -11.42 -25.08 -3.68
CA ILE A 477 -10.32 -25.25 -4.63
C ILE A 477 -9.06 -24.54 -4.13
N GLY A 478 -7.92 -25.23 -4.15
CA GLY A 478 -6.62 -24.67 -3.76
C GLY A 478 -6.26 -24.85 -2.29
N VAL A 479 -7.09 -25.55 -1.49
CA VAL A 479 -6.83 -25.80 -0.06
C VAL A 479 -6.05 -27.09 0.17
N ILE A 480 -6.48 -28.20 -0.46
CA ILE A 480 -5.85 -29.53 -0.28
C ILE A 480 -5.46 -30.09 -1.64
N ASP A 481 -4.16 -30.28 -1.83
CA ASP A 481 -3.63 -30.92 -3.04
C ASP A 481 -4.05 -32.39 -3.13
N GLY A 482 -4.40 -32.85 -4.33
CA GLY A 482 -4.84 -34.23 -4.56
C GLY A 482 -6.21 -34.59 -3.95
N PHE A 483 -7.00 -33.59 -3.51
CA PHE A 483 -8.36 -33.85 -3.03
C PHE A 483 -9.25 -34.36 -4.17
N THR A 484 -10.04 -35.41 -3.89
CA THR A 484 -10.97 -36.02 -4.86
C THR A 484 -12.40 -35.57 -4.59
N TYR A 485 -12.98 -34.88 -5.58
CA TYR A 485 -14.35 -34.38 -5.49
C TYR A 485 -15.39 -35.43 -5.88
N GLU A 486 -16.50 -35.45 -5.15
CA GLU A 486 -17.69 -36.18 -5.54
C GLU A 486 -18.59 -35.31 -6.44
N VAL A 487 -19.47 -35.95 -7.19
CA VAL A 487 -20.40 -35.28 -8.09
C VAL A 487 -21.82 -35.79 -7.88
N ALA A 488 -22.79 -34.91 -8.03
CA ALA A 488 -24.22 -35.25 -8.02
C ALA A 488 -24.81 -35.06 -9.43
N THR A 489 -25.76 -35.92 -9.80
CA THR A 489 -26.44 -35.86 -11.10
C THR A 489 -27.95 -35.82 -10.92
N ARG A 490 -28.61 -34.94 -11.68
CA ARG A 490 -30.06 -34.78 -11.69
C ARG A 490 -30.53 -34.37 -13.07
N VAL A 491 -31.75 -34.78 -13.45
CA VAL A 491 -32.45 -34.26 -14.65
C VAL A 491 -33.24 -33.02 -14.27
N ILE A 492 -32.99 -31.92 -14.99
CA ILE A 492 -33.78 -30.69 -14.90
C ILE A 492 -34.98 -30.81 -15.83
N SER A 493 -36.16 -30.76 -15.25
CA SER A 493 -37.43 -30.87 -15.96
C SER A 493 -37.82 -29.52 -16.62
N PRO A 494 -38.58 -29.53 -17.73
CA PRO A 494 -39.17 -28.30 -18.25
C PRO A 494 -39.96 -27.57 -17.14
N GLY A 495 -39.78 -26.25 -17.04
CA GLY A 495 -40.36 -25.41 -16.00
C GLY A 495 -39.57 -25.33 -14.70
N GLU A 496 -38.46 -26.07 -14.53
CA GLU A 496 -37.56 -25.89 -13.39
C GLU A 496 -36.56 -24.76 -13.64
N THR A 497 -36.18 -24.04 -12.57
CA THR A 497 -35.21 -22.96 -12.63
C THR A 497 -34.18 -23.11 -11.51
N CYS A 498 -32.91 -23.01 -11.83
CA CYS A 498 -31.76 -23.14 -10.94
C CYS A 498 -31.14 -21.77 -10.67
N VAL A 499 -30.68 -21.52 -9.44
CA VAL A 499 -29.99 -20.31 -9.01
C VAL A 499 -28.70 -20.69 -8.28
N ILE A 500 -27.60 -20.11 -8.72
CA ILE A 500 -26.30 -20.11 -8.04
C ILE A 500 -26.01 -18.66 -7.68
N TYR A 501 -25.50 -18.39 -6.48
CA TYR A 501 -25.23 -17.04 -6.01
C TYR A 501 -24.05 -17.03 -5.05
N THR A 502 -23.33 -15.91 -4.95
CA THR A 502 -22.30 -15.70 -3.93
C THR A 502 -22.90 -15.16 -2.64
N ASP A 503 -22.17 -15.28 -1.53
CA ASP A 503 -22.60 -14.82 -0.20
C ASP A 503 -22.90 -13.31 -0.17
N GLY A 504 -22.27 -12.51 -1.05
CA GLY A 504 -22.60 -11.10 -1.22
C GLY A 504 -24.09 -10.81 -1.49
N VAL A 505 -24.85 -11.80 -2.02
CA VAL A 505 -26.31 -11.70 -2.15
C VAL A 505 -27.00 -11.82 -0.80
N SER A 506 -26.72 -12.88 -0.06
CA SER A 506 -27.37 -13.16 1.24
C SER A 506 -26.86 -12.26 2.36
N GLU A 507 -25.62 -11.78 2.26
CA GLU A 507 -24.98 -10.88 3.21
C GLU A 507 -25.13 -9.40 2.85
N ALA A 508 -25.83 -9.07 1.77
CA ALA A 508 -26.17 -7.69 1.46
C ALA A 508 -26.88 -7.03 2.64
N MET A 509 -26.45 -5.84 3.02
CA MET A 509 -26.95 -5.13 4.20
C MET A 509 -27.80 -3.91 3.84
N ASN A 510 -28.84 -3.66 4.63
CA ASN A 510 -29.58 -2.41 4.60
C ASN A 510 -28.90 -1.32 5.47
N PRO A 511 -29.36 -0.06 5.46
CA PRO A 511 -28.82 1.00 6.34
C PRO A 511 -28.89 0.70 7.84
N ALA A 512 -29.80 -0.19 8.28
CA ALA A 512 -29.90 -0.63 9.66
C ALA A 512 -28.93 -1.77 10.02
N SER A 513 -28.12 -2.24 9.06
CA SER A 513 -27.21 -3.39 9.19
C SER A 513 -27.90 -4.76 9.29
N ASP A 514 -29.15 -4.86 8.88
CA ASP A 514 -29.80 -6.16 8.74
C ASP A 514 -29.32 -6.84 7.46
N LEU A 515 -29.15 -8.17 7.50
CA LEU A 515 -28.79 -8.97 6.33
C LEU A 515 -30.01 -9.25 5.45
N TYR A 516 -29.78 -9.34 4.15
CA TYR A 516 -30.80 -9.73 3.17
C TYR A 516 -31.36 -11.13 3.45
N GLY A 517 -30.48 -12.07 3.72
CA GLY A 517 -30.80 -13.43 4.14
C GLY A 517 -31.26 -14.36 3.02
N VAL A 518 -31.02 -15.66 3.23
CA VAL A 518 -31.37 -16.72 2.28
C VAL A 518 -32.87 -16.94 2.17
N ASP A 519 -33.62 -16.71 3.23
CA ASP A 519 -35.09 -16.93 3.25
C ASP A 519 -35.81 -15.96 2.32
N ARG A 520 -35.37 -14.70 2.25
CA ARG A 520 -35.91 -13.72 1.31
C ARG A 520 -35.63 -14.11 -0.13
N LEU A 521 -34.44 -14.64 -0.43
CA LEU A 521 -34.12 -15.19 -1.75
C LEU A 521 -35.07 -16.36 -2.10
N ARG A 522 -35.27 -17.28 -1.17
CA ARG A 522 -36.21 -18.41 -1.37
C ARG A 522 -37.66 -17.95 -1.63
N GLU A 523 -38.13 -16.91 -0.95
CA GLU A 523 -39.46 -16.33 -1.17
C GLU A 523 -39.59 -15.75 -2.58
N LEU A 524 -38.60 -15.01 -3.06
CA LEU A 524 -38.58 -14.48 -4.43
C LEU A 524 -38.56 -15.59 -5.48
N MET A 525 -37.79 -16.64 -5.24
CA MET A 525 -37.78 -17.80 -6.13
C MET A 525 -39.14 -18.51 -6.19
N ARG A 526 -39.85 -18.65 -5.06
CA ARG A 526 -41.19 -19.23 -5.02
C ARG A 526 -42.20 -18.41 -5.82
N ALA A 527 -42.13 -17.09 -5.70
CA ALA A 527 -42.99 -16.16 -6.40
C ALA A 527 -42.69 -16.07 -7.93
N GLY A 528 -41.49 -16.48 -8.34
CA GLY A 528 -41.07 -16.44 -9.73
C GLY A 528 -41.79 -17.43 -10.63
N VAL A 529 -41.74 -17.23 -11.94
CA VAL A 529 -42.27 -18.13 -12.96
C VAL A 529 -41.18 -19.13 -13.37
N GLY A 530 -41.48 -20.41 -13.33
CA GLY A 530 -40.54 -21.46 -13.70
C GLY A 530 -40.08 -21.37 -15.15
N GLY A 531 -38.84 -21.73 -15.43
CA GLY A 531 -38.22 -21.68 -16.75
C GLY A 531 -37.85 -20.30 -17.27
N GLN A 532 -38.11 -19.22 -16.53
CA GLN A 532 -37.81 -17.83 -16.91
C GLN A 532 -36.59 -17.30 -16.13
N ALA A 533 -35.39 -17.72 -16.52
CA ALA A 533 -34.16 -17.40 -15.84
C ALA A 533 -33.84 -15.90 -15.87
N ASP A 534 -34.00 -15.22 -16.99
CA ASP A 534 -33.72 -13.80 -17.15
C ASP A 534 -34.63 -12.93 -16.27
N ALA A 535 -35.91 -13.25 -16.26
CA ALA A 535 -36.89 -12.53 -15.45
C ALA A 535 -36.59 -12.69 -13.94
N LEU A 536 -36.35 -13.93 -13.48
CA LEU A 536 -36.05 -14.22 -12.08
C LEU A 536 -34.73 -13.55 -11.63
N GLY A 537 -33.67 -13.65 -12.42
CA GLY A 537 -32.39 -13.03 -12.10
C GLY A 537 -32.48 -11.52 -11.92
N LYS A 538 -33.20 -10.84 -12.83
CA LYS A 538 -33.46 -9.39 -12.72
C LYS A 538 -34.28 -9.02 -11.49
N VAL A 539 -35.29 -9.85 -11.13
CA VAL A 539 -36.11 -9.62 -9.94
C VAL A 539 -35.24 -9.73 -8.67
N ILE A 540 -34.42 -10.77 -8.57
CA ILE A 540 -33.52 -10.96 -7.42
C ILE A 540 -32.57 -9.76 -7.28
N LEU A 541 -31.86 -9.38 -8.34
CA LEU A 541 -30.93 -8.25 -8.29
C LEU A 541 -31.60 -6.94 -7.90
N ASN A 542 -32.76 -6.66 -8.48
CA ASN A 542 -33.51 -5.44 -8.16
C ASN A 542 -33.98 -5.43 -6.70
N ASP A 543 -34.34 -6.59 -6.14
CA ASP A 543 -34.78 -6.69 -4.75
C ASP A 543 -33.59 -6.52 -3.79
N VAL A 544 -32.43 -7.13 -4.08
CA VAL A 544 -31.18 -6.92 -3.31
C VAL A 544 -30.81 -5.43 -3.30
N ARG A 545 -30.81 -4.77 -4.47
CA ARG A 545 -30.49 -3.33 -4.57
C ARG A 545 -31.48 -2.45 -3.82
N LYS A 546 -32.80 -2.77 -3.88
CA LYS A 546 -33.83 -2.07 -3.08
C LYS A 546 -33.64 -2.26 -1.58
N PHE A 547 -33.28 -3.46 -1.15
CA PHE A 547 -33.01 -3.76 0.23
C PHE A 547 -31.78 -2.99 0.75
N ALA A 548 -30.71 -2.97 -0.02
CA ALA A 548 -29.49 -2.24 0.31
C ALA A 548 -29.73 -0.71 0.42
N ASN A 549 -30.71 -0.17 -0.30
CA ASN A 549 -31.18 1.22 -0.20
C ASN A 549 -30.02 2.25 -0.19
N GLY A 550 -29.06 2.08 -1.10
CA GLY A 550 -27.91 2.99 -1.26
C GLY A 550 -26.74 2.73 -0.32
N ARG A 551 -26.80 1.73 0.55
CA ARG A 551 -25.64 1.29 1.34
C ARG A 551 -24.59 0.69 0.39
N PRO A 552 -23.29 1.04 0.52
CA PRO A 552 -22.24 0.41 -0.24
C PRO A 552 -22.19 -1.11 0.00
N GLN A 553 -21.90 -1.85 -1.07
CA GLN A 553 -21.73 -3.30 -1.00
C GLN A 553 -20.54 -3.68 -0.09
N ASN A 554 -20.76 -4.72 0.72
CA ASN A 554 -19.69 -5.29 1.54
C ASN A 554 -18.88 -6.33 0.78
N ASP A 555 -19.53 -7.09 -0.13
CA ASP A 555 -18.91 -8.11 -0.98
C ASP A 555 -19.43 -8.08 -2.41
N ASP A 556 -18.74 -8.79 -3.30
CA ASP A 556 -19.15 -8.93 -4.69
C ASP A 556 -20.51 -9.64 -4.76
N ILE A 557 -21.42 -9.15 -5.60
CA ILE A 557 -22.75 -9.74 -5.79
C ILE A 557 -22.76 -10.40 -7.15
N THR A 558 -22.72 -11.74 -7.15
CA THR A 558 -22.78 -12.53 -8.36
C THR A 558 -23.93 -13.52 -8.31
N ILE A 559 -24.68 -13.58 -9.38
CA ILE A 559 -25.81 -14.49 -9.55
C ILE A 559 -25.77 -15.12 -10.91
N MET A 560 -25.98 -16.41 -10.97
CA MET A 560 -26.24 -17.15 -12.19
C MET A 560 -27.57 -17.89 -12.08
N VAL A 561 -28.43 -17.68 -13.06
CA VAL A 561 -29.75 -18.33 -13.14
C VAL A 561 -29.87 -19.05 -14.48
N PHE A 562 -30.34 -20.27 -14.45
CA PHE A 562 -30.63 -21.02 -15.66
C PHE A 562 -31.89 -21.85 -15.49
N GLY A 563 -32.62 -22.04 -16.57
CA GLY A 563 -33.91 -22.73 -16.52
C GLY A 563 -34.23 -23.44 -17.83
N ARG A 564 -34.95 -24.54 -17.70
CA ARG A 564 -35.49 -25.28 -18.87
C ARG A 564 -36.92 -24.82 -19.12
N LYS A 565 -37.19 -24.37 -20.34
CA LYS A 565 -38.52 -23.93 -20.80
C LYS A 565 -39.48 -25.07 -20.99
#